data_5dc07be46c207f4c2bbde13b5c60b63d
#
_entry.id   5dc07be46c207f4c2bbde13b5c60b63d
#
_cell.length_a   1.000
_cell.length_b   1.000
_cell.length_c   1.000
_cell.angle_alpha   90.00
_cell.angle_beta   90.00
_cell.angle_gamma   90.00
#
_symmetry.space_group_name_H-M   'P 1'
#
loop_
_entity.id
_entity.type
_entity.pdbx_description
1 polymer ?
#
loop_
_entity_poly.entity_id
_entity_poly.type
_entity_poly.pdbx_seq_one_letter_code
_entity_poly.pdbx_strand_id
1 'polypeptide(L)' 'MDAKFVRDRIAQLRLQKGVSEYQMSYDLGHSRGYIYNISSGKSLPPLNELFAICDYFGITPAEF' A
#
# COMPACT_ATOMS: atom_id res chain seq x y z
N MET A 1 -7.00 -14.58 4.00
CA MET A 1 -6.57 -13.17 3.85
C MET A 1 -7.53 -12.27 4.60
N ASP A 2 -7.02 -11.31 5.33
CA ASP A 2 -7.81 -10.37 6.11
C ASP A 2 -7.17 -8.98 6.06
N ALA A 3 -7.76 -8.03 6.77
CA ALA A 3 -7.27 -6.65 6.78
C ALA A 3 -5.84 -6.56 7.30
N LYS A 4 -5.50 -7.33 8.32
CA LYS A 4 -4.15 -7.34 8.88
C LYS A 4 -3.14 -7.82 7.85
N PHE A 5 -3.46 -8.86 7.08
CA PHE A 5 -2.59 -9.34 6.01
C PHE A 5 -2.30 -8.23 4.99
N VAL A 6 -3.34 -7.52 4.57
CA VAL A 6 -3.18 -6.45 3.57
C VAL A 6 -2.26 -5.36 4.11
N ARG A 7 -2.49 -4.90 5.34
CA ARG A 7 -1.65 -3.86 5.96
C ARG A 7 -0.21 -4.29 6.10
N ASP A 8 0.00 -5.50 6.62
CA ASP A 8 1.35 -6.02 6.85
C ASP A 8 2.09 -6.22 5.53
N ARG A 9 1.39 -6.69 4.51
CA ARG A 9 2.00 -6.92 3.19
C ARG A 9 2.43 -5.62 2.53
N ILE A 10 1.58 -4.60 2.60
CA ILE A 10 1.92 -3.28 2.06
C ILE A 10 3.15 -2.72 2.78
N ALA A 11 3.20 -2.84 4.10
CA ALA A 11 4.35 -2.37 4.87
C ALA A 11 5.62 -3.12 4.47
N GLN A 12 5.54 -4.43 4.30
CA GLN A 12 6.67 -5.26 3.90
C GLN A 12 7.21 -4.81 2.53
N LEU A 13 6.32 -4.69 1.56
CA LEU A 13 6.71 -4.29 0.21
C LEU A 13 7.28 -2.87 0.19
N ARG A 14 6.71 -1.97 0.99
CA ARG A 14 7.20 -0.60 1.10
C ARG A 14 8.62 -0.57 1.66
N LEU A 15 8.87 -1.34 2.73
CA LEU A 15 10.20 -1.41 3.33
C LEU A 15 11.22 -2.00 2.37
N GLN A 16 10.83 -3.02 1.61
CA GLN A 16 11.71 -3.62 0.61
C GLN A 16 12.08 -2.63 -0.48
N LYS A 17 11.12 -1.79 -0.89
CA LYS A 17 11.37 -0.76 -1.91
C LYS A 17 12.18 0.41 -1.35
N GLY A 18 12.18 0.58 -0.04
CA GLY A 18 12.94 1.66 0.60
C GLY A 18 12.26 3.02 0.52
N VAL A 19 10.92 3.07 0.46
CA VAL A 19 10.18 4.34 0.39
C VAL A 19 9.41 4.58 1.67
N SER A 20 9.23 5.86 2.02
CA SER A 20 8.42 6.26 3.16
C SER A 20 6.94 6.17 2.83
N GLU A 21 6.11 6.18 3.87
CA GLU A 21 4.65 6.26 3.69
C GLU A 21 4.25 7.54 2.96
N TYR A 22 4.91 8.64 3.28
CA TYR A 22 4.68 9.91 2.59
C TYR A 22 4.99 9.79 1.10
N GLN A 23 6.17 9.27 0.76
CA GLN A 23 6.60 9.17 -0.63
C GLN A 23 5.69 8.25 -1.43
N MET A 24 5.31 7.11 -0.85
CA MET A 24 4.41 6.17 -1.51
C MET A 24 3.04 6.81 -1.76
N SER A 25 2.50 7.54 -0.78
CA SER A 25 1.23 8.23 -0.93
C SER A 25 1.29 9.23 -2.09
N TYR A 26 2.35 10.02 -2.13
CA TYR A 26 2.59 10.99 -3.20
C TYR A 26 2.68 10.30 -4.57
N ASP A 27 3.47 9.24 -4.66
CA ASP A 27 3.68 8.51 -5.91
C ASP A 27 2.38 7.92 -6.46
N LEU A 28 1.46 7.55 -5.59
CA LEU A 28 0.15 7.02 -5.98
C LEU A 28 -0.88 8.10 -6.28
N GLY A 29 -0.50 9.38 -6.18
CA GLY A 29 -1.39 10.49 -6.47
C GLY A 29 -2.39 10.80 -5.37
N HIS A 30 -2.12 10.39 -4.15
CA HIS A 30 -2.98 10.63 -2.99
C HIS A 30 -2.41 11.69 -2.06
N SER A 31 -3.20 12.09 -1.07
CA SER A 31 -2.72 12.97 -0.02
C SER A 31 -1.63 12.27 0.78
N ARG A 32 -0.78 13.05 1.43
CA ARG A 32 0.41 12.54 2.12
C ARG A 32 0.11 11.54 3.25
N GLY A 33 -1.10 11.54 3.79
CA GLY A 33 -1.49 10.63 4.86
C GLY A 33 -2.17 9.35 4.41
N TYR A 34 -2.27 9.12 3.11
CA TYR A 34 -3.06 8.00 2.57
C TYR A 34 -2.54 6.65 3.08
N ILE A 35 -1.26 6.39 2.92
CA ILE A 35 -0.67 5.11 3.31
C ILE A 35 -0.64 4.97 4.84
N TYR A 36 -0.37 6.06 5.56
CA TYR A 36 -0.44 6.04 7.02
C TYR A 36 -1.83 5.63 7.51
N ASN A 37 -2.89 6.14 6.88
CA ASN A 37 -4.25 5.77 7.25
C ASN A 37 -4.51 4.27 7.06
N ILE A 38 -3.89 3.67 6.06
CA ILE A 38 -3.97 2.21 5.86
C ILE A 38 -3.19 1.49 6.96
N SER A 39 -1.94 1.87 7.19
CA SER A 39 -1.09 1.17 8.16
C SER A 39 -1.57 1.34 9.59
N SER A 40 -2.20 2.46 9.92
CA SER A 40 -2.74 2.72 11.25
C SER A 40 -4.08 2.06 11.53
N GLY A 41 -4.69 1.42 10.53
CA GLY A 41 -5.96 0.73 10.70
C GLY A 41 -7.20 1.56 10.42
N LYS A 42 -7.04 2.82 9.99
CA LYS A 42 -8.19 3.70 9.74
C LYS A 42 -8.93 3.36 8.45
N SER A 43 -8.23 2.85 7.44
CA SER A 43 -8.83 2.54 6.16
C SER A 43 -8.16 1.34 5.50
N LEU A 44 -8.79 0.81 4.48
CA LEU A 44 -8.22 -0.21 3.59
C LEU A 44 -8.33 0.33 2.17
N PRO A 45 -7.40 -0.03 1.28
CA PRO A 45 -7.53 0.36 -0.11
C PRO A 45 -8.71 -0.39 -0.75
N PRO A 46 -9.55 0.30 -1.53
CA PRO A 46 -10.51 -0.41 -2.36
C PRO A 46 -9.78 -1.22 -3.44
N LEU A 47 -10.48 -2.14 -4.08
CA LEU A 47 -9.86 -3.11 -4.99
C LEU A 47 -9.05 -2.44 -6.11
N ASN A 48 -9.59 -1.38 -6.73
CA ASN A 48 -8.88 -0.68 -7.80
C ASN A 48 -7.57 -0.04 -7.29
N GLU A 49 -7.57 0.45 -6.04
CA GLU A 49 -6.35 0.99 -5.44
C GLU A 49 -5.35 -0.12 -5.11
N LEU A 50 -5.85 -1.28 -4.69
CA LEU A 50 -4.96 -2.42 -4.45
C LEU A 50 -4.23 -2.82 -5.74
N PHE A 51 -4.91 -2.77 -6.87
CA PHE A 51 -4.26 -3.03 -8.17
C PHE A 51 -3.18 -1.99 -8.46
N ALA A 52 -3.45 -0.72 -8.19
CA ALA A 52 -2.46 0.35 -8.37
C ALA A 52 -1.26 0.15 -7.44
N ILE A 53 -1.49 -0.31 -6.22
CA ILE A 53 -0.42 -0.62 -5.27
C ILE A 53 0.45 -1.78 -5.79
N CYS A 54 -0.17 -2.82 -6.33
CA CYS A 54 0.57 -3.93 -6.94
C CYS A 54 1.42 -3.43 -8.11
N ASP A 55 0.86 -2.61 -8.98
CA ASP A 55 1.61 -2.02 -10.10
C ASP A 55 2.78 -1.18 -9.61
N TYR A 56 2.56 -0.41 -8.54
CA TYR A 56 3.61 0.41 -7.94
C TYR A 56 4.80 -0.43 -7.49
N PHE A 57 4.55 -1.60 -6.94
CA PHE A 57 5.60 -2.51 -6.48
C PHE A 57 6.09 -3.47 -7.58
N GLY A 58 5.51 -3.41 -8.78
CA GLY A 58 5.92 -4.28 -9.88
C GLY A 58 5.55 -5.75 -9.70
N ILE A 59 4.45 -6.01 -9.00
CA ILE A 59 3.95 -7.37 -8.77
C ILE A 59 2.53 -7.50 -9.29
N THR A 60 2.11 -8.75 -9.50
CA THR A 60 0.72 -9.06 -9.81
C THR A 60 -0.09 -9.21 -8.52
N PRO A 61 -1.43 -9.11 -8.58
CA PRO A 61 -2.26 -9.39 -7.41
C PRO A 61 -2.03 -10.79 -6.84
N ALA A 62 -1.72 -11.77 -7.67
CA ALA A 62 -1.43 -13.13 -7.21
C ALA A 62 -0.13 -13.19 -6.39
N GLU A 63 0.80 -12.29 -6.65
CA GLU A 63 2.08 -12.21 -5.92
C GLU A 63 1.98 -11.40 -4.64
N PHE A 64 0.88 -10.66 -4.51
CA PHE A 64 0.66 -9.84 -3.32
C PHE A 64 0.50 -10.75 -2.11
#